data_39e4dbb3d480d979136d755383908fd7
#
_entry.id   39e4dbb3d480d979136d755383908fd7
#
_cell.length_a   1.000
_cell.length_b   1.000
_cell.length_c   1.000
_cell.angle_alpha   90.00
_cell.angle_beta   90.00
_cell.angle_gamma   90.00
#
_symmetry.space_group_name_H-M   'P 1'
#
loop_
_entity.id
_entity.type
_entity.pdbx_description
1 polymer ?
#
loop_
_entity_poly.entity_id
_entity_poly.type
_entity_poly.pdbx_seq_one_letter_code
_entity_poly.pdbx_strand_id
1 'polypeptide(L)'
;MNWSNKVVLVTGASSGIGRGLAVELGRRGASVGLLARRCALLAEAVAEIQEGGGRALALPADVTNANAMRAAANELRREFGPVDLLFANAGISVNTFVPDLCEKKIAELINVNVIGVVNSVSAVLREMVDRGSGHLVVNSSLAAYRALPKSAAYCASKAAISSFFEALRIDLKGSGVDVTIIYPGFVKTTLITNIIRTPYIMEVDQAVPKIIRAIELRKKKYSFPWQLATIARACKLLPIPMYDWIAARNSFRG
;
A
#
# COMPACT_ATOMS: atom_id res chain seq x y z
N MET A 1 10.51 -17.42 -1.97
CA MET A 1 11.21 -16.65 -0.91
C MET A 1 10.97 -17.36 0.41
N ASN A 2 11.97 -17.58 1.23
CA ASN A 2 11.78 -18.07 2.59
C ASN A 2 11.51 -16.85 3.49
N TRP A 3 10.40 -16.85 4.22
CA TRP A 3 10.01 -15.76 5.11
C TRP A 3 10.61 -15.89 6.50
N SER A 4 11.09 -17.09 6.88
CA SER A 4 11.80 -17.28 8.13
C SER A 4 13.01 -16.35 8.20
N ASN A 5 13.17 -15.65 9.29
CA ASN A 5 14.22 -14.65 9.50
C ASN A 5 14.09 -13.37 8.66
N LYS A 6 12.95 -13.10 8.01
CA LYS A 6 12.69 -11.82 7.33
C LYS A 6 11.99 -10.84 8.28
N VAL A 7 12.49 -9.63 8.34
CA VAL A 7 11.89 -8.54 9.09
C VAL A 7 11.07 -7.67 8.14
N VAL A 8 9.77 -7.56 8.40
CA VAL A 8 8.82 -6.85 7.54
C VAL A 8 8.17 -5.71 8.29
N LEU A 9 8.21 -4.51 7.74
CA LEU A 9 7.46 -3.35 8.23
C LEU A 9 6.21 -3.15 7.37
N VAL A 10 5.03 -3.22 7.97
CA VAL A 10 3.74 -3.00 7.29
C VAL A 10 3.08 -1.74 7.82
N THR A 11 2.89 -0.72 6.98
CA THR A 11 2.13 0.48 7.35
C THR A 11 0.64 0.33 7.01
N GLY A 12 -0.22 0.96 7.83
CA GLY A 12 -1.67 0.76 7.72
C GLY A 12 -2.11 -0.66 8.09
N ALA A 13 -1.40 -1.28 9.04
CA ALA A 13 -1.56 -2.68 9.43
C ALA A 13 -2.75 -2.96 10.35
N SER A 14 -3.54 -1.95 10.74
CA SER A 14 -4.69 -2.13 11.66
C SER A 14 -5.96 -2.67 10.97
N SER A 15 -6.02 -2.76 9.65
CA SER A 15 -7.19 -3.26 8.92
C SER A 15 -6.89 -3.62 7.46
N GLY A 16 -7.84 -4.27 6.79
CA GLY A 16 -7.84 -4.53 5.36
C GLY A 16 -6.59 -5.27 4.87
N ILE A 17 -6.06 -4.86 3.72
CA ILE A 17 -4.91 -5.51 3.08
C ILE A 17 -3.68 -5.52 4.00
N GLY A 18 -3.40 -4.41 4.70
CA GLY A 18 -2.24 -4.31 5.58
C GLY A 18 -2.28 -5.31 6.73
N ARG A 19 -3.44 -5.43 7.42
CA ARG A 19 -3.63 -6.42 8.48
C ARG A 19 -3.54 -7.85 7.95
N GLY A 20 -4.27 -8.15 6.88
CA GLY A 20 -4.26 -9.49 6.30
C GLY A 20 -2.87 -9.92 5.82
N LEU A 21 -2.10 -8.98 5.22
CA LEU A 21 -0.72 -9.25 4.81
C LEU A 21 0.19 -9.50 6.02
N ALA A 22 0.08 -8.69 7.07
CA ALA A 22 0.89 -8.84 8.29
C ALA A 22 0.65 -10.20 8.95
N VAL A 23 -0.62 -10.59 9.13
CA VAL A 23 -0.99 -11.89 9.72
C VAL A 23 -0.46 -13.04 8.87
N GLU A 24 -0.65 -13.02 7.57
CA GLU A 24 -0.19 -14.10 6.69
C GLU A 24 1.33 -14.20 6.63
N LEU A 25 2.06 -13.07 6.65
CA LEU A 25 3.53 -13.08 6.72
C LEU A 25 4.05 -13.60 8.05
N GLY A 26 3.39 -13.25 9.16
CA GLY A 26 3.70 -13.82 10.47
C GLY A 26 3.53 -15.34 10.50
N ARG A 27 2.43 -15.87 9.95
CA ARG A 27 2.20 -17.32 9.79
C ARG A 27 3.26 -18.02 8.93
N ARG A 28 3.88 -17.31 7.99
CA ARG A 28 4.98 -17.81 7.15
C ARG A 28 6.35 -17.70 7.83
N GLY A 29 6.41 -17.22 9.08
CA GLY A 29 7.63 -17.14 9.87
C GLY A 29 8.38 -15.80 9.78
N ALA A 30 7.81 -14.77 9.15
CA ALA A 30 8.40 -13.43 9.20
C ALA A 30 8.23 -12.79 10.60
N SER A 31 9.20 -11.95 10.98
CA SER A 31 9.04 -11.02 12.10
C SER A 31 8.41 -9.73 11.59
N VAL A 32 7.21 -9.40 12.08
CA VAL A 32 6.39 -8.34 11.46
C VAL A 32 6.23 -7.15 12.40
N GLY A 33 6.64 -5.95 11.95
CA GLY A 33 6.27 -4.68 12.56
C GLY A 33 4.95 -4.17 11.96
N LEU A 34 3.92 -4.05 12.80
CA LEU A 34 2.60 -3.56 12.42
C LEU A 34 2.46 -2.09 12.80
N LEU A 35 2.45 -1.20 11.82
CA LEU A 35 2.39 0.24 12.05
C LEU A 35 1.04 0.82 11.64
N ALA A 36 0.38 1.49 12.59
CA ALA A 36 -0.84 2.29 12.39
C ALA A 36 -1.13 3.16 13.61
N ARG A 37 -2.15 4.03 13.52
CA ARG A 37 -2.59 4.92 14.62
C ARG A 37 -3.46 4.21 15.66
N ARG A 38 -4.19 3.16 15.28
CA ARG A 38 -5.21 2.49 16.11
C ARG A 38 -4.56 1.38 16.93
N CYS A 39 -4.15 1.73 18.19
CA CYS A 39 -3.40 0.84 19.07
C CYS A 39 -4.15 -0.46 19.38
N ALA A 40 -5.44 -0.42 19.70
CA ALA A 40 -6.23 -1.60 20.04
C ALA A 40 -6.24 -2.63 18.88
N LEU A 41 -6.49 -2.17 17.65
CA LEU A 41 -6.50 -3.04 16.48
C LEU A 41 -5.10 -3.57 16.09
N LEU A 42 -4.03 -2.83 16.44
CA LEU A 42 -2.68 -3.36 16.30
C LEU A 42 -2.41 -4.48 17.32
N ALA A 43 -2.83 -4.28 18.57
CA ALA A 43 -2.66 -5.29 19.63
C ALA A 43 -3.40 -6.58 19.27
N GLU A 44 -4.64 -6.50 18.77
CA GLU A 44 -5.41 -7.65 18.27
C GLU A 44 -4.66 -8.40 17.16
N ALA A 45 -4.13 -7.68 16.17
CA ALA A 45 -3.40 -8.30 15.07
C ALA A 45 -2.06 -8.93 15.52
N VAL A 46 -1.37 -8.31 16.48
CA VAL A 46 -0.17 -8.88 17.09
C VAL A 46 -0.49 -10.15 17.85
N ALA A 47 -1.56 -10.15 18.68
CA ALA A 47 -2.00 -11.33 19.40
C ALA A 47 -2.33 -12.50 18.44
N GLU A 48 -3.08 -12.23 17.37
CA GLU A 48 -3.40 -13.23 16.33
C GLU A 48 -2.14 -13.86 15.71
N ILE A 49 -1.10 -13.04 15.45
CA ILE A 49 0.16 -13.54 14.89
C ILE A 49 0.91 -14.39 15.92
N GLN A 50 0.96 -13.95 17.18
CA GLN A 50 1.69 -14.62 18.26
C GLN A 50 1.02 -15.94 18.67
N GLU A 51 -0.31 -15.98 18.72
CA GLU A 51 -1.08 -17.21 18.94
C GLU A 51 -0.83 -18.25 17.83
N GLY A 52 -0.58 -17.79 16.61
CA GLY A 52 -0.14 -18.64 15.50
C GLY A 52 1.35 -19.02 15.53
N GLY A 53 2.10 -18.70 16.61
CA GLY A 53 3.53 -18.97 16.75
C GLY A 53 4.45 -18.00 16.00
N GLY A 54 3.92 -16.92 15.43
CA GLY A 54 4.69 -15.90 14.71
C GLY A 54 5.26 -14.82 15.63
N ARG A 55 6.12 -13.96 15.08
CA ARG A 55 6.75 -12.83 15.79
C ARG A 55 6.18 -11.52 15.26
N ALA A 56 5.63 -10.70 16.14
CA ALA A 56 5.02 -9.44 15.77
C ALA A 56 5.25 -8.34 16.82
N LEU A 57 5.38 -7.10 16.36
CA LEU A 57 5.54 -5.91 17.19
C LEU A 57 4.54 -4.84 16.75
N ALA A 58 3.75 -4.33 17.69
CA ALA A 58 2.87 -3.18 17.46
C ALA A 58 3.71 -1.88 17.48
N LEU A 59 3.56 -1.07 16.45
CA LEU A 59 4.26 0.22 16.28
C LEU A 59 3.23 1.34 16.11
N PRO A 60 2.66 1.87 17.20
CA PRO A 60 1.68 2.95 17.13
C PRO A 60 2.32 4.24 16.61
N ALA A 61 2.03 4.60 15.36
CA ALA A 61 2.56 5.82 14.75
C ALA A 61 1.65 6.34 13.63
N ASP A 62 1.76 7.65 13.35
CA ASP A 62 1.16 8.27 12.16
C ASP A 62 2.24 8.39 11.08
N VAL A 63 1.96 7.85 9.89
CA VAL A 63 2.88 7.89 8.75
C VAL A 63 3.20 9.31 8.29
N THR A 64 2.34 10.29 8.61
CA THR A 64 2.59 11.70 8.28
C THR A 64 3.67 12.34 9.15
N ASN A 65 4.03 11.72 10.27
CA ASN A 65 5.09 12.17 11.16
C ASN A 65 6.40 11.41 10.85
N ALA A 66 7.33 12.08 10.17
CA ALA A 66 8.61 11.50 9.78
C ALA A 66 9.48 11.04 10.98
N ASN A 67 9.40 11.77 12.13
CA ASN A 67 10.14 11.37 13.34
C ASN A 67 9.56 10.10 13.96
N ALA A 68 8.24 10.00 14.03
CA ALA A 68 7.56 8.79 14.52
C ALA A 68 7.87 7.58 13.62
N MET A 69 7.92 7.78 12.30
CA MET A 69 8.29 6.72 11.35
C MET A 69 9.73 6.21 11.58
N ARG A 70 10.69 7.12 11.78
CA ARG A 70 12.08 6.74 12.09
C ARG A 70 12.18 6.04 13.44
N ALA A 71 11.47 6.53 14.46
CA ALA A 71 11.44 5.89 15.78
C ALA A 71 10.90 4.46 15.71
N ALA A 72 9.78 4.25 15.00
CA ALA A 72 9.17 2.94 14.81
C ALA A 72 10.09 1.97 14.03
N ALA A 73 10.75 2.42 12.97
CA ALA A 73 11.72 1.60 12.23
C ALA A 73 12.92 1.21 13.11
N ASN A 74 13.43 2.15 13.93
CA ASN A 74 14.51 1.87 14.88
C ASN A 74 14.09 0.90 15.99
N GLU A 75 12.87 1.00 16.49
CA GLU A 75 12.31 0.06 17.46
C GLU A 75 12.21 -1.35 16.87
N LEU A 76 11.66 -1.48 15.67
CA LEU A 76 11.58 -2.75 14.95
C LEU A 76 12.97 -3.37 14.73
N ARG A 77 13.95 -2.53 14.36
CA ARG A 77 15.34 -2.95 14.15
C ARG A 77 15.99 -3.47 15.43
N ARG A 78 15.73 -2.84 16.59
CA ARG A 78 16.26 -3.29 17.88
C ARG A 78 15.69 -4.64 18.30
N GLU A 79 14.40 -4.87 18.00
CA GLU A 79 13.69 -6.07 18.41
C GLU A 79 13.98 -7.26 17.47
N PHE A 80 13.97 -7.06 16.15
CA PHE A 80 14.01 -8.14 15.18
C PHE A 80 15.18 -8.08 14.19
N GLY A 81 15.93 -6.99 14.19
CA GLY A 81 16.99 -6.73 13.20
C GLY A 81 16.54 -5.82 12.06
N PRO A 82 17.42 -5.60 11.08
CA PRO A 82 17.20 -4.67 10.00
C PRO A 82 15.99 -5.04 9.14
N VAL A 83 15.24 -4.03 8.66
CA VAL A 83 14.05 -4.24 7.82
C VAL A 83 14.43 -4.78 6.45
N ASP A 84 13.97 -5.99 6.14
CA ASP A 84 14.17 -6.62 4.81
C ASP A 84 13.14 -6.17 3.79
N LEU A 85 11.91 -5.90 4.25
CA LEU A 85 10.81 -5.50 3.38
C LEU A 85 9.96 -4.42 4.06
N LEU A 86 9.75 -3.32 3.33
CA LEU A 86 8.71 -2.34 3.64
C LEU A 86 7.50 -2.58 2.76
N PHE A 87 6.32 -2.77 3.36
CA PHE A 87 5.04 -2.70 2.67
C PHE A 87 4.36 -1.36 3.01
N ALA A 88 4.58 -0.36 2.16
CA ALA A 88 3.98 0.97 2.28
C ALA A 88 2.52 0.92 1.80
N ASN A 89 1.60 0.73 2.76
CA ASN A 89 0.18 0.47 2.48
C ASN A 89 -0.76 1.49 3.12
N ALA A 90 -0.33 2.23 4.14
CA ALA A 90 -1.17 3.23 4.77
C ALA A 90 -1.79 4.18 3.73
N GLY A 91 -3.08 4.41 3.84
CA GLY A 91 -3.79 5.27 2.91
C GLY A 91 -5.25 5.50 3.33
N ILE A 92 -5.79 6.61 2.85
CA ILE A 92 -7.20 6.98 3.01
C ILE A 92 -7.81 7.31 1.65
N SER A 93 -9.13 7.35 1.60
CA SER A 93 -9.89 7.74 0.43
C SER A 93 -10.95 8.76 0.81
N VAL A 94 -11.07 9.81 0.02
CA VAL A 94 -12.12 10.82 0.16
C VAL A 94 -12.84 10.98 -1.16
N ASN A 95 -14.14 11.31 -1.10
CA ASN A 95 -14.87 11.72 -2.29
C ASN A 95 -14.42 13.13 -2.69
N THR A 96 -14.13 13.28 -3.96
CA THR A 96 -13.83 14.58 -4.56
C THR A 96 -15.05 14.99 -5.37
N PHE A 97 -16.02 15.59 -4.69
CA PHE A 97 -17.29 15.99 -5.30
C PHE A 97 -17.23 17.43 -5.77
N VAL A 98 -17.65 17.68 -7.00
CA VAL A 98 -17.82 19.03 -7.55
C VAL A 98 -19.29 19.39 -7.45
N PRO A 99 -19.68 20.56 -6.88
CA PRO A 99 -18.86 21.76 -6.61
C PRO A 99 -18.19 21.79 -5.20
N ASP A 100 -18.43 20.83 -4.31
CA ASP A 100 -18.02 20.88 -2.90
C ASP A 100 -16.60 20.33 -2.69
N LEU A 101 -15.59 20.93 -3.35
CA LEU A 101 -14.20 20.59 -3.13
C LEU A 101 -13.75 21.06 -1.74
N CYS A 102 -13.32 20.12 -0.89
CA CYS A 102 -12.78 20.41 0.42
C CYS A 102 -11.25 20.27 0.40
N GLU A 103 -10.54 21.39 0.33
CA GLU A 103 -9.08 21.46 0.27
C GLU A 103 -8.40 20.80 1.47
N LYS A 104 -9.00 20.92 2.66
CA LYS A 104 -8.47 20.29 3.89
C LYS A 104 -8.48 18.77 3.79
N LYS A 105 -9.58 18.17 3.31
CA LYS A 105 -9.68 16.71 3.11
C LYS A 105 -8.73 16.22 2.02
N ILE A 106 -8.54 17.02 0.96
CA ILE A 106 -7.59 16.71 -0.11
C ILE A 106 -6.16 16.77 0.42
N ALA A 107 -5.80 17.81 1.17
CA ALA A 107 -4.49 17.95 1.78
C ALA A 107 -4.19 16.80 2.75
N GLU A 108 -5.15 16.41 3.61
CA GLU A 108 -5.01 15.25 4.49
C GLU A 108 -4.75 13.97 3.69
N LEU A 109 -5.52 13.74 2.62
CA LEU A 109 -5.33 12.57 1.75
C LEU A 109 -3.94 12.55 1.13
N ILE A 110 -3.47 13.68 0.59
CA ILE A 110 -2.12 13.78 0.01
C ILE A 110 -1.05 13.54 1.09
N ASN A 111 -1.21 14.12 2.27
CA ASN A 111 -0.28 13.90 3.39
C ASN A 111 -0.18 12.42 3.77
N VAL A 112 -1.30 11.72 3.90
CA VAL A 112 -1.28 10.29 4.26
C VAL A 112 -0.77 9.46 3.09
N ASN A 113 -1.36 9.61 1.90
CA ASN A 113 -1.13 8.69 0.77
C ASN A 113 0.20 8.93 0.05
N VAL A 114 0.76 10.14 0.11
CA VAL A 114 2.00 10.50 -0.59
C VAL A 114 3.12 10.76 0.41
N ILE A 115 2.98 11.77 1.27
CA ILE A 115 4.04 12.12 2.23
C ILE A 115 4.27 10.99 3.23
N GLY A 116 3.19 10.33 3.71
CA GLY A 116 3.29 9.17 4.58
C GLY A 116 4.06 7.99 3.95
N VAL A 117 3.89 7.78 2.64
CA VAL A 117 4.67 6.78 1.89
C VAL A 117 6.14 7.20 1.80
N VAL A 118 6.43 8.46 1.49
CA VAL A 118 7.81 9.00 1.45
C VAL A 118 8.48 8.86 2.81
N ASN A 119 7.80 9.22 3.90
CA ASN A 119 8.32 9.06 5.26
C ASN A 119 8.63 7.59 5.58
N SER A 120 7.74 6.67 5.15
CA SER A 120 7.94 5.23 5.36
C SER A 120 9.18 4.72 4.63
N VAL A 121 9.38 5.13 3.39
CA VAL A 121 10.58 4.80 2.59
C VAL A 121 11.83 5.40 3.24
N SER A 122 11.81 6.68 3.59
CA SER A 122 12.96 7.36 4.22
C SER A 122 13.42 6.71 5.51
N ALA A 123 12.50 6.09 6.27
CA ALA A 123 12.82 5.46 7.53
C ALA A 123 13.69 4.18 7.39
N VAL A 124 13.69 3.55 6.22
CA VAL A 124 14.36 2.24 6.00
C VAL A 124 15.35 2.24 4.84
N LEU A 125 15.20 3.15 3.87
CA LEU A 125 15.93 3.10 2.59
C LEU A 125 17.44 3.17 2.77
N ARG A 126 17.94 4.10 3.60
CA ARG A 126 19.38 4.29 3.79
C ARG A 126 20.05 3.00 4.26
N GLU A 127 19.49 2.35 5.27
CA GLU A 127 20.02 1.09 5.79
C GLU A 127 19.95 -0.05 4.76
N MET A 128 18.88 -0.11 3.95
CA MET A 128 18.75 -1.09 2.87
C MET A 128 19.84 -0.91 1.81
N VAL A 129 20.13 0.34 1.43
CA VAL A 129 21.17 0.65 0.44
C VAL A 129 22.56 0.35 1.01
N ASP A 130 22.88 0.79 2.22
CA ASP A 130 24.18 0.57 2.87
C ASP A 130 24.46 -0.93 3.05
N ARG A 131 23.42 -1.74 3.27
CA ARG A 131 23.51 -3.21 3.39
C ARG A 131 23.52 -3.93 2.05
N GLY A 132 23.21 -3.26 0.94
CA GLY A 132 23.08 -3.88 -0.38
C GLY A 132 21.89 -4.86 -0.48
N SER A 133 20.86 -4.73 0.35
CA SER A 133 19.74 -5.67 0.40
C SER A 133 18.48 -5.03 0.98
N GLY A 134 17.36 -5.17 0.29
CA GLY A 134 16.06 -4.69 0.75
C GLY A 134 14.97 -4.85 -0.30
N HIS A 135 13.72 -4.64 0.10
CA HIS A 135 12.59 -4.65 -0.83
C HIS A 135 11.55 -3.59 -0.43
N LEU A 136 11.38 -2.60 -1.28
CA LEU A 136 10.35 -1.57 -1.14
C LEU A 136 9.11 -1.99 -1.92
N VAL A 137 7.99 -2.13 -1.24
CA VAL A 137 6.69 -2.47 -1.86
C VAL A 137 5.69 -1.38 -1.54
N VAL A 138 5.02 -0.86 -2.56
CA VAL A 138 3.94 0.12 -2.37
C VAL A 138 2.60 -0.42 -2.83
N ASN A 139 1.58 -0.19 -2.01
CA ASN A 139 0.19 -0.48 -2.35
C ASN A 139 -0.44 0.73 -3.04
N SER A 140 -0.35 0.77 -4.38
CA SER A 140 -1.01 1.76 -5.23
C SER A 140 -2.48 1.38 -5.49
N SER A 141 -2.98 1.52 -6.70
CA SER A 141 -4.33 1.14 -7.13
C SER A 141 -4.42 1.14 -8.65
N LEU A 142 -5.36 0.41 -9.23
CA LEU A 142 -5.74 0.56 -10.64
C LEU A 142 -6.24 1.98 -10.96
N ALA A 143 -6.71 2.73 -9.97
CA ALA A 143 -7.07 4.15 -10.09
C ALA A 143 -5.88 5.07 -10.44
N ALA A 144 -4.64 4.57 -10.36
CA ALA A 144 -3.44 5.28 -10.84
C ALA A 144 -3.29 5.26 -12.37
N TYR A 145 -3.96 4.35 -13.08
CA TYR A 145 -3.83 4.24 -14.54
C TYR A 145 -4.63 5.28 -15.31
N ARG A 146 -5.83 5.59 -14.83
CA ARG A 146 -6.72 6.61 -15.41
C ARG A 146 -7.59 7.19 -14.31
N ALA A 147 -7.80 8.50 -14.32
CA ALA A 147 -8.63 9.19 -13.35
C ALA A 147 -10.08 8.68 -13.38
N LEU A 148 -10.69 8.55 -12.22
CA LEU A 148 -12.08 8.12 -12.06
C LEU A 148 -12.94 9.30 -11.57
N PRO A 149 -14.19 9.46 -12.03
CA PRO A 149 -15.10 10.47 -11.51
C PRO A 149 -15.22 10.41 -9.99
N LYS A 150 -15.40 11.57 -9.36
CA LYS A 150 -15.56 11.74 -7.91
C LYS A 150 -14.39 11.19 -7.06
N SER A 151 -13.23 10.92 -7.68
CA SER A 151 -12.05 10.32 -7.03
C SER A 151 -10.75 11.06 -7.37
N ALA A 152 -10.81 12.34 -7.78
CA ALA A 152 -9.67 13.08 -8.31
C ALA A 152 -8.46 13.05 -7.36
N ALA A 153 -8.63 13.41 -6.09
CA ALA A 153 -7.54 13.42 -5.11
C ALA A 153 -6.94 12.03 -4.89
N TYR A 154 -7.79 10.99 -4.79
CA TYR A 154 -7.31 9.62 -4.63
C TYR A 154 -6.52 9.14 -5.84
N CYS A 155 -7.05 9.34 -7.06
CA CYS A 155 -6.37 8.98 -8.30
C CYS A 155 -5.01 9.70 -8.42
N ALA A 156 -4.99 11.02 -8.14
CA ALA A 156 -3.77 11.82 -8.14
C ALA A 156 -2.73 11.26 -7.15
N SER A 157 -3.13 10.95 -5.91
CA SER A 157 -2.23 10.39 -4.90
C SER A 157 -1.65 9.04 -5.32
N LYS A 158 -2.47 8.15 -5.90
CA LYS A 158 -2.02 6.82 -6.35
C LYS A 158 -1.15 6.89 -7.60
N ALA A 159 -1.39 7.85 -8.50
CA ALA A 159 -0.51 8.14 -9.61
C ALA A 159 0.84 8.70 -9.14
N ALA A 160 0.84 9.64 -8.18
CA ALA A 160 2.05 10.22 -7.61
C ALA A 160 2.98 9.16 -6.99
N ILE A 161 2.45 8.28 -6.10
CA ILE A 161 3.28 7.22 -5.49
C ILE A 161 3.74 6.19 -6.51
N SER A 162 2.96 5.92 -7.56
CA SER A 162 3.38 5.01 -8.62
C SER A 162 4.56 5.58 -9.38
N SER A 163 4.50 6.85 -9.79
CA SER A 163 5.60 7.54 -10.46
C SER A 163 6.84 7.64 -9.56
N PHE A 164 6.66 7.98 -8.28
CA PHE A 164 7.75 8.02 -7.30
C PHE A 164 8.48 6.68 -7.18
N PHE A 165 7.74 5.57 -7.05
CA PHE A 165 8.35 4.23 -6.96
C PHE A 165 8.95 3.75 -8.30
N GLU A 166 8.44 4.22 -9.44
CA GLU A 166 9.07 3.96 -10.75
C GLU A 166 10.43 4.63 -10.84
N ALA A 167 10.55 5.88 -10.39
CA ALA A 167 11.83 6.62 -10.33
C ALA A 167 12.79 5.94 -9.36
N LEU A 168 12.36 5.67 -8.11
CA LEU A 168 13.20 4.95 -7.13
C LEU A 168 13.73 3.62 -7.66
N ARG A 169 12.93 2.88 -8.42
CA ARG A 169 13.37 1.61 -9.01
C ARG A 169 14.49 1.79 -10.03
N ILE A 170 14.52 2.92 -10.72
CA ILE A 170 15.60 3.26 -11.67
C ILE A 170 16.85 3.65 -10.89
N ASP A 171 16.69 4.54 -9.91
CA ASP A 171 17.81 5.08 -9.11
C ASP A 171 18.49 3.99 -8.26
N LEU A 172 17.71 3.00 -7.79
CA LEU A 172 18.20 1.87 -6.98
C LEU A 172 18.77 0.71 -7.81
N LYS A 173 18.91 0.88 -9.13
CA LYS A 173 19.50 -0.17 -9.97
C LYS A 173 20.93 -0.46 -9.55
N GLY A 174 21.21 -1.71 -9.21
CA GLY A 174 22.54 -2.14 -8.74
C GLY A 174 22.80 -1.98 -7.23
N SER A 175 21.88 -1.36 -6.48
CA SER A 175 22.01 -1.17 -5.03
C SER A 175 21.67 -2.43 -4.21
N GLY A 176 21.14 -3.49 -4.82
CA GLY A 176 20.60 -4.66 -4.10
C GLY A 176 19.21 -4.44 -3.50
N VAL A 177 18.59 -3.27 -3.68
CA VAL A 177 17.23 -2.96 -3.20
C VAL A 177 16.23 -3.11 -4.33
N ASP A 178 15.25 -4.01 -4.15
CA ASP A 178 14.17 -4.22 -5.10
C ASP A 178 12.99 -3.28 -4.86
N VAL A 179 12.22 -3.02 -5.91
CA VAL A 179 11.02 -2.19 -5.86
C VAL A 179 9.86 -2.88 -6.56
N THR A 180 8.74 -3.03 -5.85
CA THR A 180 7.48 -3.59 -6.37
C THR A 180 6.33 -2.60 -6.19
N ILE A 181 5.56 -2.37 -7.25
CA ILE A 181 4.33 -1.58 -7.19
C ILE A 181 3.13 -2.50 -7.38
N ILE A 182 2.26 -2.55 -6.39
CA ILE A 182 1.02 -3.32 -6.41
C ILE A 182 -0.13 -2.40 -6.83
N TYR A 183 -0.95 -2.84 -7.76
CA TYR A 183 -2.13 -2.13 -8.26
C TYR A 183 -3.39 -2.98 -8.04
N PRO A 184 -3.97 -2.97 -6.83
CA PRO A 184 -5.25 -3.64 -6.60
C PRO A 184 -6.39 -2.94 -7.32
N GLY A 185 -7.40 -3.73 -7.72
CA GLY A 185 -8.74 -3.23 -7.98
C GLY A 185 -9.54 -3.07 -6.69
N PHE A 186 -10.82 -3.42 -6.70
CA PHE A 186 -11.65 -3.37 -5.51
C PHE A 186 -11.34 -4.55 -4.59
N VAL A 187 -10.90 -4.25 -3.36
CA VAL A 187 -10.71 -5.23 -2.28
C VAL A 187 -11.59 -4.79 -1.12
N LYS A 188 -12.42 -5.69 -0.60
CA LYS A 188 -13.39 -5.40 0.47
C LYS A 188 -12.67 -5.04 1.78
N THR A 189 -12.56 -3.76 2.02
CA THR A 189 -11.88 -3.17 3.17
C THR A 189 -12.65 -1.95 3.66
N THR A 190 -12.30 -1.44 4.83
CA THR A 190 -12.87 -0.20 5.36
C THR A 190 -12.59 1.04 4.50
N LEU A 191 -11.70 0.93 3.52
CA LEU A 191 -11.41 2.01 2.56
C LEU A 191 -12.53 2.17 1.51
N ILE A 192 -13.32 1.11 1.25
CA ILE A 192 -14.41 1.11 0.29
C ILE A 192 -15.66 1.66 0.99
N THR A 193 -15.72 2.98 1.16
CA THR A 193 -16.89 3.69 1.62
C THR A 193 -17.55 4.46 0.46
N ASN A 194 -18.88 4.47 0.40
CA ASN A 194 -19.63 5.20 -0.63
C ASN A 194 -19.30 4.79 -2.09
N ILE A 195 -18.93 3.54 -2.30
CA ILE A 195 -18.74 2.96 -3.63
C ILE A 195 -19.95 2.09 -3.92
N ILE A 196 -20.74 2.48 -4.93
CA ILE A 196 -21.99 1.80 -5.31
C ILE A 196 -21.79 0.64 -6.28
N ARG A 197 -20.68 0.65 -7.01
CA ARG A 197 -20.31 -0.42 -7.96
C ARG A 197 -18.87 -0.85 -7.73
N THR A 198 -18.68 -2.13 -7.46
CA THR A 198 -17.36 -2.74 -7.20
C THR A 198 -17.18 -3.96 -8.10
N PRO A 199 -16.99 -3.75 -9.42
CA PRO A 199 -16.81 -4.89 -10.33
C PRO A 199 -15.59 -5.70 -9.93
N TYR A 200 -15.73 -7.03 -9.97
CA TYR A 200 -14.66 -7.97 -9.62
C TYR A 200 -14.06 -7.71 -8.22
N ILE A 201 -14.93 -7.34 -7.24
CA ILE A 201 -14.49 -7.17 -5.85
C ILE A 201 -13.87 -8.47 -5.32
N MET A 202 -12.82 -8.34 -4.57
CA MET A 202 -12.12 -9.47 -3.94
C MET A 202 -12.16 -9.32 -2.42
N GLU A 203 -12.25 -10.42 -1.71
CA GLU A 203 -12.00 -10.46 -0.28
C GLU A 203 -10.50 -10.30 0.01
N VAL A 204 -10.16 -9.90 1.25
CA VAL A 204 -8.75 -9.68 1.64
C VAL A 204 -7.93 -10.97 1.57
N ASP A 205 -8.52 -12.10 1.97
CA ASP A 205 -7.92 -13.43 1.92
C ASP A 205 -7.58 -13.91 0.51
N GLN A 206 -8.30 -13.42 -0.51
CA GLN A 206 -8.01 -13.67 -1.92
C GLN A 206 -6.94 -12.73 -2.49
N ALA A 207 -6.87 -11.50 -1.98
CA ALA A 207 -5.93 -10.48 -2.44
C ALA A 207 -4.51 -10.70 -1.87
N VAL A 208 -4.41 -11.03 -0.59
CA VAL A 208 -3.13 -11.16 0.14
C VAL A 208 -2.21 -12.22 -0.49
N PRO A 209 -2.63 -13.45 -0.82
CA PRO A 209 -1.76 -14.42 -1.46
C PRO A 209 -1.21 -13.94 -2.82
N LYS A 210 -2.00 -13.17 -3.57
CA LYS A 210 -1.56 -12.59 -4.86
C LYS A 210 -0.48 -11.53 -4.66
N ILE A 211 -0.61 -10.71 -3.62
CA ILE A 211 0.39 -9.71 -3.24
C ILE A 211 1.68 -10.40 -2.81
N ILE A 212 1.61 -11.38 -1.91
CA ILE A 212 2.78 -12.14 -1.44
C ILE A 212 3.49 -12.80 -2.62
N ARG A 213 2.74 -13.45 -3.52
CA ARG A 213 3.33 -14.07 -4.70
C ARG A 213 4.05 -13.07 -5.60
N ALA A 214 3.50 -11.86 -5.77
CA ALA A 214 4.15 -10.80 -6.53
C ALA A 214 5.46 -10.32 -5.87
N ILE A 215 5.48 -10.22 -4.54
CA ILE A 215 6.66 -9.87 -3.75
C ILE A 215 7.72 -10.96 -3.87
N GLU A 216 7.36 -12.23 -3.67
CA GLU A 216 8.27 -13.38 -3.78
C GLU A 216 8.93 -13.48 -5.16
N LEU A 217 8.17 -13.18 -6.22
CA LEU A 217 8.67 -13.14 -7.60
C LEU A 217 9.37 -11.82 -7.97
N ARG A 218 9.55 -10.89 -7.04
CA ARG A 218 10.15 -9.56 -7.24
C ARG A 218 9.59 -8.84 -8.46
N LYS A 219 8.25 -8.92 -8.66
CA LYS A 219 7.60 -8.28 -9.80
C LYS A 219 7.73 -6.77 -9.69
N LYS A 220 8.21 -6.11 -10.74
CA LYS A 220 8.33 -4.64 -10.79
C LYS A 220 6.96 -3.96 -10.65
N LYS A 221 5.92 -4.54 -11.29
CA LYS A 221 4.52 -4.10 -11.23
C LYS A 221 3.61 -5.32 -11.22
N TYR A 222 2.57 -5.28 -10.38
CA TYR A 222 1.55 -6.32 -10.35
C TYR A 222 0.17 -5.74 -10.17
N SER A 223 -0.74 -6.06 -11.07
CA SER A 223 -2.13 -5.56 -11.11
C SER A 223 -3.11 -6.71 -11.03
N PHE A 224 -4.12 -6.58 -10.20
CA PHE A 224 -5.18 -7.58 -10.06
C PHE A 224 -6.52 -6.96 -9.65
N PRO A 225 -7.67 -7.61 -9.93
CA PRO A 225 -7.81 -8.80 -10.77
C PRO A 225 -7.48 -8.50 -12.24
N TRP A 226 -7.07 -9.50 -12.99
CA TRP A 226 -6.55 -9.30 -14.35
C TRP A 226 -7.58 -8.66 -15.30
N GLN A 227 -8.87 -8.99 -15.13
CA GLN A 227 -9.95 -8.42 -15.92
C GLN A 227 -9.99 -6.90 -15.79
N LEU A 228 -10.07 -6.42 -14.53
CA LEU A 228 -10.12 -4.96 -14.26
C LEU A 228 -8.80 -4.28 -14.64
N ALA A 229 -7.67 -4.94 -14.45
CA ALA A 229 -6.36 -4.44 -14.84
C ALA A 229 -6.24 -4.27 -16.36
N THR A 230 -6.80 -5.17 -17.15
CA THR A 230 -6.84 -5.06 -18.62
C THR A 230 -7.72 -3.89 -19.05
N ILE A 231 -8.92 -3.77 -18.47
CA ILE A 231 -9.82 -2.63 -18.73
C ILE A 231 -9.12 -1.30 -18.40
N ALA A 232 -8.51 -1.19 -17.23
CA ALA A 232 -7.83 0.03 -16.80
C ALA A 232 -6.67 0.43 -17.73
N ARG A 233 -5.91 -0.56 -18.24
CA ARG A 233 -4.86 -0.33 -19.25
C ARG A 233 -5.44 0.11 -20.60
N ALA A 234 -6.50 -0.53 -21.05
CA ALA A 234 -7.18 -0.15 -22.29
C ALA A 234 -7.73 1.29 -22.19
N CYS A 235 -8.37 1.63 -21.07
CA CYS A 235 -8.86 2.98 -20.81
C CYS A 235 -7.76 4.06 -20.86
N LYS A 236 -6.51 3.70 -20.52
CA LYS A 236 -5.39 4.63 -20.62
C LYS A 236 -5.07 5.04 -22.06
N LEU A 237 -5.35 4.17 -23.01
CA LEU A 237 -5.09 4.39 -24.44
C LEU A 237 -6.24 5.08 -25.17
N LEU A 238 -7.42 5.18 -24.56
CA LEU A 238 -8.57 5.81 -25.17
C LEU A 238 -8.37 7.32 -25.39
N PRO A 239 -8.79 7.89 -26.54
CA PRO A 239 -8.90 9.33 -26.72
C PRO A 239 -9.77 9.95 -25.64
N ILE A 240 -9.43 11.18 -25.23
CA ILE A 240 -10.10 11.90 -24.13
C ILE A 240 -11.63 11.91 -24.29
N PRO A 241 -12.23 12.29 -25.44
CA PRO A 241 -13.69 12.36 -25.56
C PRO A 241 -14.39 11.01 -25.36
N MET A 242 -13.76 9.92 -25.84
CA MET A 242 -14.31 8.57 -25.66
C MET A 242 -14.25 8.13 -24.20
N TYR A 243 -13.13 8.40 -23.54
CA TYR A 243 -12.98 8.08 -22.13
C TYR A 243 -13.98 8.87 -21.27
N ASP A 244 -14.10 10.17 -21.47
CA ASP A 244 -15.00 11.03 -20.72
C ASP A 244 -16.46 10.59 -20.86
N TRP A 245 -16.87 10.21 -22.08
CA TRP A 245 -18.20 9.67 -22.33
C TRP A 245 -18.47 8.37 -21.58
N ILE A 246 -17.49 7.44 -21.54
CA ILE A 246 -17.58 6.18 -20.77
C ILE A 246 -17.59 6.45 -19.28
N ALA A 247 -16.66 7.28 -18.79
CA ALA A 247 -16.46 7.55 -17.38
C ALA A 247 -17.65 8.28 -16.76
N ALA A 248 -18.26 9.24 -17.48
CA ALA A 248 -19.43 9.97 -17.04
C ALA A 248 -20.66 9.05 -16.79
N ARG A 249 -20.79 7.99 -17.60
CA ARG A 249 -21.90 7.02 -17.47
C ARG A 249 -21.64 5.90 -16.46
N ASN A 250 -20.39 5.67 -16.07
CA ASN A 250 -19.97 4.58 -15.23
C ASN A 250 -19.29 5.06 -13.93
N SER A 251 -19.88 6.06 -13.27
CA SER A 251 -19.37 6.48 -11.96
C SER A 251 -19.49 5.33 -10.95
N PHE A 252 -18.40 5.00 -10.26
CA PHE A 252 -18.37 4.00 -9.20
C PHE A 252 -18.83 4.56 -7.84
N ARG A 253 -18.91 5.88 -7.71
CA ARG A 253 -19.31 6.58 -6.47
C ARG A 253 -20.64 7.27 -6.65
N GLY A 254 -21.46 7.19 -5.61
CA GLY A 254 -22.74 7.92 -5.52
C GLY A 254 -22.58 9.44 -5.40
#